data_b5d2be091c5110c2520e0e482315a473
#
_entry.id   b5d2be091c5110c2520e0e482315a473
#
_cell.length_a   1.000
_cell.length_b   1.000
_cell.length_c   1.000
_cell.angle_alpha   90.00
_cell.angle_beta   90.00
_cell.angle_gamma   90.00
#
_symmetry.space_group_name_H-M   'P 1'
#
loop_
_entity.id
_entity.type
_entity.pdbx_description
1 polymer ?
#
loop_
_entity_poly.entity_id
_entity_poly.type
_entity_poly.pdbx_seq_one_letter_code
_entity_poly.pdbx_strand_id
1 'polypeptide(L)'
;YRPAVMKGIKETLEGGVIAGYPVVDVKATLYDGSYHDVDSSELAFSLAGSLAAREGIKQATPILLEPVMKVEVTTPEEFMGDIIGDLNSRRGRIDAMEDLMGGAKLVKAFVPLANMFGYTSDIRSMSQGRAASTMELAQYEEVPPNVAQEIIEKRSK
;
A
#
# COMPACT_ATOMS: atom_id res chain seq x y z
N TYR A 1 -29.58 -16.61 9.48
CA TYR A 1 -28.78 -16.28 8.27
C TYR A 1 -27.76 -15.13 8.45
N ARG A 2 -27.72 -14.50 9.63
CA ARG A 2 -26.70 -13.45 9.89
C ARG A 2 -25.26 -13.93 9.65
N PRO A 3 -24.84 -15.12 10.13
CA PRO A 3 -23.48 -15.59 9.86
C PRO A 3 -23.17 -15.76 8.38
N ALA A 4 -24.15 -16.17 7.55
CA ALA A 4 -23.96 -16.31 6.12
C ALA A 4 -23.75 -14.97 5.45
N VAL A 5 -24.51 -13.93 5.84
CA VAL A 5 -24.31 -12.55 5.36
C VAL A 5 -22.92 -12.05 5.71
N MET A 6 -22.51 -12.21 6.96
CA MET A 6 -21.19 -11.76 7.42
C MET A 6 -20.05 -12.50 6.73
N LYS A 7 -20.24 -13.78 6.42
CA LYS A 7 -19.27 -14.56 5.63
C LYS A 7 -19.08 -13.97 4.23
N GLY A 8 -20.18 -13.65 3.56
CA GLY A 8 -20.13 -13.03 2.22
C GLY A 8 -19.45 -11.66 2.23
N ILE A 9 -19.72 -10.84 3.25
CA ILE A 9 -19.08 -9.55 3.43
C ILE A 9 -17.57 -9.73 3.62
N LYS A 10 -17.15 -10.63 4.51
CA LYS A 10 -15.73 -10.90 4.78
C LYS A 10 -14.99 -11.37 3.53
N GLU A 11 -15.55 -12.28 2.78
CA GLU A 11 -14.95 -12.76 1.54
C GLU A 11 -14.74 -11.63 0.52
N THR A 12 -15.71 -10.72 0.43
CA THR A 12 -15.57 -9.55 -0.44
C THR A 12 -14.46 -8.61 0.02
N LEU A 13 -14.36 -8.37 1.33
CA LEU A 13 -13.30 -7.52 1.88
C LEU A 13 -11.91 -8.13 1.69
N GLU A 14 -11.78 -9.44 1.83
CA GLU A 14 -10.51 -10.15 1.62
C GLU A 14 -10.08 -10.16 0.16
N GLY A 15 -11.02 -10.32 -0.77
CA GLY A 15 -10.73 -10.34 -2.20
C GLY A 15 -10.59 -8.97 -2.84
N GLY A 16 -11.09 -7.93 -2.18
CA GLY A 16 -11.04 -6.57 -2.67
C GLY A 16 -12.02 -6.28 -3.79
N VAL A 17 -12.15 -5.02 -4.16
CA VAL A 17 -13.12 -4.54 -5.16
C VAL A 17 -12.43 -3.88 -6.36
N ILE A 18 -11.25 -3.29 -6.16
CA ILE A 18 -10.55 -2.56 -7.21
C ILE A 18 -9.48 -3.43 -7.89
N ALA A 19 -8.55 -3.98 -7.11
CA ALA A 19 -7.36 -4.63 -7.66
C ALA A 19 -7.02 -5.96 -6.97
N GLY A 20 -7.97 -6.54 -6.23
CA GLY A 20 -7.77 -7.82 -5.56
C GLY A 20 -7.00 -7.76 -4.25
N TYR A 21 -6.71 -6.57 -3.75
CA TYR A 21 -6.10 -6.40 -2.44
C TYR A 21 -7.16 -6.31 -1.35
N PRO A 22 -6.90 -6.81 -0.13
CA PRO A 22 -7.87 -6.70 0.96
C PRO A 22 -8.28 -5.26 1.23
N VAL A 23 -9.56 -5.09 1.54
CA VAL A 23 -10.12 -3.79 1.95
C VAL A 23 -9.91 -3.62 3.45
N VAL A 24 -9.43 -2.46 3.86
CA VAL A 24 -9.20 -2.10 5.26
C VAL A 24 -9.95 -0.82 5.62
N ASP A 25 -10.00 -0.50 6.91
CA ASP A 25 -10.65 0.70 7.42
C ASP A 25 -12.14 0.79 7.07
N VAL A 26 -12.83 -0.35 7.15
CA VAL A 26 -14.26 -0.48 6.86
C VAL A 26 -14.96 -1.14 8.04
N LYS A 27 -16.11 -0.58 8.40
CA LYS A 27 -17.03 -1.18 9.36
C LYS A 27 -18.31 -1.55 8.62
N ALA A 28 -18.66 -2.83 8.64
CA ALA A 28 -19.91 -3.31 8.06
C ALA A 28 -20.90 -3.63 9.16
N THR A 29 -22.12 -3.11 9.06
CA THR A 29 -23.18 -3.34 10.03
C THR A 29 -24.40 -3.86 9.30
N LEU A 30 -24.83 -5.07 9.67
CA LEU A 30 -26.10 -5.62 9.21
C LEU A 30 -27.23 -5.11 10.08
N TYR A 31 -28.10 -4.27 9.54
CA TYR A 31 -29.19 -3.67 10.33
C TYR A 31 -30.60 -4.09 9.88
N ASP A 32 -30.74 -4.64 8.68
CA ASP A 32 -32.05 -5.08 8.17
C ASP A 32 -31.88 -6.15 7.11
N GLY A 33 -32.96 -6.90 6.89
CA GLY A 33 -33.03 -7.92 5.85
C GLY A 33 -34.43 -8.52 5.80
N SER A 34 -34.75 -9.20 4.71
CA SER A 34 -36.00 -9.92 4.57
C SER A 34 -35.75 -11.41 4.36
N TYR A 35 -36.73 -12.21 4.75
CA TYR A 35 -36.66 -13.66 4.72
C TYR A 35 -37.90 -14.25 4.02
N HIS A 36 -37.66 -15.22 3.16
CA HIS A 36 -38.73 -15.97 2.46
C HIS A 36 -38.39 -17.46 2.51
N ASP A 37 -39.38 -18.29 2.89
CA ASP A 37 -39.19 -19.74 3.06
C ASP A 37 -38.72 -20.46 1.80
N VAL A 38 -39.11 -19.95 0.62
CA VAL A 38 -38.90 -20.63 -0.67
C VAL A 38 -37.56 -20.31 -1.31
N ASP A 39 -37.05 -19.12 -1.09
CA ASP A 39 -35.83 -18.60 -1.77
C ASP A 39 -34.70 -18.19 -0.81
N SER A 40 -34.85 -18.47 0.47
CA SER A 40 -33.85 -18.19 1.48
C SER A 40 -32.95 -19.40 1.75
N SER A 41 -31.65 -19.20 1.69
CA SER A 41 -30.64 -20.21 2.00
C SER A 41 -29.37 -19.54 2.49
N GLU A 42 -28.46 -20.30 3.08
CA GLU A 42 -27.15 -19.78 3.47
C GLU A 42 -26.39 -19.22 2.28
N LEU A 43 -26.44 -19.94 1.14
CA LEU A 43 -25.79 -19.48 -0.08
C LEU A 43 -26.38 -18.16 -0.57
N ALA A 44 -27.71 -18.05 -0.61
CA ALA A 44 -28.39 -16.83 -1.04
C ALA A 44 -28.04 -15.64 -0.18
N PHE A 45 -28.01 -15.81 1.16
CA PHE A 45 -27.64 -14.74 2.07
C PHE A 45 -26.16 -14.39 2.02
N SER A 46 -25.28 -15.37 1.80
CA SER A 46 -23.86 -15.13 1.59
C SER A 46 -23.62 -14.29 0.33
N LEU A 47 -24.30 -14.63 -0.77
CA LEU A 47 -24.23 -13.86 -2.02
C LEU A 47 -24.83 -12.45 -1.86
N ALA A 48 -25.93 -12.31 -1.13
CA ALA A 48 -26.52 -11.01 -0.85
C ALA A 48 -25.57 -10.12 -0.07
N GLY A 49 -24.91 -10.65 0.96
CA GLY A 49 -23.91 -9.95 1.73
C GLY A 49 -22.71 -9.51 0.88
N SER A 50 -22.23 -10.40 0.02
CA SER A 50 -21.14 -10.12 -0.91
C SER A 50 -21.50 -9.00 -1.89
N LEU A 51 -22.67 -9.05 -2.50
CA LEU A 51 -23.15 -8.05 -3.44
C LEU A 51 -23.35 -6.68 -2.76
N ALA A 52 -23.94 -6.67 -1.58
CA ALA A 52 -24.15 -5.44 -0.81
C ALA A 52 -22.82 -4.79 -0.43
N ALA A 53 -21.85 -5.58 0.03
CA ALA A 53 -20.53 -5.09 0.39
C ALA A 53 -19.79 -4.51 -0.82
N ARG A 54 -19.83 -5.22 -1.95
CA ARG A 54 -19.19 -4.77 -3.19
C ARG A 54 -19.76 -3.44 -3.66
N GLU A 55 -21.07 -3.32 -3.69
CA GLU A 55 -21.75 -2.10 -4.11
C GLU A 55 -21.48 -0.95 -3.16
N GLY A 56 -21.56 -1.19 -1.86
CA GLY A 56 -21.28 -0.18 -0.83
C GLY A 56 -19.86 0.34 -0.90
N ILE A 57 -18.88 -0.54 -1.08
CA ILE A 57 -17.47 -0.15 -1.21
C ILE A 57 -17.25 0.69 -2.47
N LYS A 58 -17.84 0.28 -3.60
CA LYS A 58 -17.75 1.06 -4.85
C LYS A 58 -18.29 2.48 -4.68
N GLN A 59 -19.41 2.63 -3.98
CA GLN A 59 -20.00 3.95 -3.72
C GLN A 59 -19.19 4.79 -2.72
N ALA A 60 -18.41 4.14 -1.87
CA ALA A 60 -17.60 4.82 -0.87
C ALA A 60 -16.29 5.39 -1.40
N THR A 61 -16.06 5.33 -2.70
CA THR A 61 -14.85 5.83 -3.36
C THR A 61 -13.57 5.17 -2.80
N PRO A 62 -13.39 3.88 -3.08
CA PRO A 62 -12.21 3.16 -2.59
C PRO A 62 -10.93 3.67 -3.25
N ILE A 63 -9.84 3.64 -2.49
CA ILE A 63 -8.51 4.02 -2.96
C ILE A 63 -7.55 2.86 -2.75
N LEU A 64 -6.46 2.85 -3.51
CA LEU A 64 -5.36 1.93 -3.28
C LEU A 64 -4.38 2.55 -2.28
N LEU A 65 -3.94 1.73 -1.33
CA LEU A 65 -2.88 2.09 -0.40
C LEU A 65 -1.61 1.32 -0.76
N GLU A 66 -0.47 1.93 -0.51
CA GLU A 66 0.82 1.29 -0.66
C GLU A 66 1.65 1.49 0.61
N PRO A 67 2.50 0.50 0.97
CA PRO A 67 3.42 0.69 2.08
C PRO A 67 4.51 1.68 1.68
N VAL A 68 4.78 2.63 2.57
CA VAL A 68 5.83 3.63 2.41
C VAL A 68 6.88 3.37 3.47
N MET A 69 8.14 3.30 3.03
CA MET A 69 9.27 2.98 3.87
C MET A 69 9.98 4.24 4.32
N LYS A 70 10.39 4.26 5.58
CA LYS A 70 11.32 5.25 6.09
C LYS A 70 12.73 4.73 5.80
N VAL A 71 13.45 5.46 4.96
CA VAL A 71 14.80 5.11 4.52
C VAL A 71 15.78 6.10 5.11
N GLU A 72 16.82 5.60 5.76
CA GLU A 72 17.90 6.42 6.27
C GLU A 72 19.20 5.97 5.61
N VAL A 73 19.92 6.92 5.01
CA VAL A 73 21.19 6.66 4.33
C VAL A 73 22.29 7.47 4.96
N THR A 74 23.33 6.79 5.42
CA THR A 74 24.57 7.42 5.90
C THR A 74 25.60 7.34 4.77
N THR A 75 26.13 8.49 4.37
CA THR A 75 27.03 8.57 3.21
C THR A 75 28.09 9.65 3.40
N PRO A 76 29.29 9.47 2.81
CA PRO A 76 30.20 10.59 2.60
C PRO A 76 29.50 11.68 1.77
N GLU A 77 29.84 12.93 2.04
CA GLU A 77 29.22 14.09 1.37
C GLU A 77 29.31 14.02 -0.16
N GLU A 78 30.40 13.50 -0.70
CA GLU A 78 30.62 13.42 -2.15
C GLU A 78 29.57 12.60 -2.92
N PHE A 79 28.90 11.65 -2.25
CA PHE A 79 27.88 10.82 -2.88
C PHE A 79 26.46 11.29 -2.57
N MET A 80 26.27 12.28 -1.72
CA MET A 80 24.96 12.71 -1.26
C MET A 80 24.05 13.15 -2.41
N GLY A 81 24.59 13.88 -3.37
CA GLY A 81 23.81 14.33 -4.53
C GLY A 81 23.24 13.18 -5.36
N ASP A 82 24.08 12.17 -5.61
CA ASP A 82 23.65 10.98 -6.37
C ASP A 82 22.59 10.17 -5.60
N ILE A 83 22.76 10.06 -4.30
CA ILE A 83 21.83 9.34 -3.42
C ILE A 83 20.47 10.04 -3.41
N ILE A 84 20.44 11.36 -3.27
CA ILE A 84 19.20 12.15 -3.29
C ILE A 84 18.51 12.03 -4.64
N GLY A 85 19.27 12.13 -5.75
CA GLY A 85 18.74 11.96 -7.09
C GLY A 85 18.11 10.59 -7.31
N ASP A 86 18.77 9.55 -6.83
CA ASP A 86 18.24 8.18 -6.91
C ASP A 86 16.96 8.02 -6.09
N LEU A 87 16.93 8.50 -4.86
CA LEU A 87 15.73 8.45 -4.02
C LEU A 87 14.55 9.19 -4.66
N ASN A 88 14.81 10.35 -5.25
CA ASN A 88 13.80 11.10 -5.99
C ASN A 88 13.27 10.30 -7.19
N SER A 89 14.14 9.59 -7.90
CA SER A 89 13.73 8.75 -9.04
C SER A 89 12.85 7.57 -8.62
N ARG A 90 12.88 7.20 -7.35
CA ARG A 90 12.06 6.13 -6.76
C ARG A 90 10.75 6.65 -6.13
N ARG A 91 10.30 7.82 -6.51
CA ARG A 91 9.16 8.53 -5.92
C ARG A 91 9.38 8.85 -4.43
N GLY A 92 10.63 9.01 -4.02
CA GLY A 92 10.97 9.33 -2.64
C GLY A 92 10.74 10.80 -2.32
N ARG A 93 10.38 11.06 -1.05
CA ARG A 93 10.33 12.41 -0.50
C ARG A 93 11.47 12.56 0.50
N ILE A 94 12.34 13.51 0.28
CA ILE A 94 13.41 13.79 1.24
C ILE A 94 12.80 14.51 2.44
N ASP A 95 12.93 13.90 3.62
CA ASP A 95 12.36 14.43 4.85
C ASP A 95 13.36 15.32 5.61
N ALA A 96 14.61 14.87 5.71
CA ALA A 96 15.64 15.59 6.44
C ALA A 96 17.03 15.21 5.94
N MET A 97 17.97 16.12 6.12
CA MET A 97 19.39 15.88 5.91
C MET A 97 20.13 16.40 7.14
N GLU A 98 21.00 15.58 7.70
CA GLU A 98 21.74 15.91 8.91
C GLU A 98 23.24 15.72 8.70
N ASP A 99 24.03 16.56 9.34
CA ASP A 99 25.48 16.41 9.39
C ASP A 99 25.84 15.49 10.54
N LEU A 100 26.71 14.53 10.27
CA LEU A 100 27.23 13.62 11.27
C LEU A 100 28.70 13.93 11.59
N MET A 101 29.19 13.39 12.69
CA MET A 101 30.58 13.50 13.04
C MET A 101 31.45 12.84 11.97
N GLY A 102 32.62 13.43 11.68
CA GLY A 102 33.55 12.91 10.69
C GLY A 102 33.23 13.28 9.26
N GLY A 103 32.32 14.23 9.05
CA GLY A 103 31.94 14.71 7.70
C GLY A 103 30.93 13.87 6.95
N ALA A 104 30.41 12.81 7.56
CA ALA A 104 29.36 12.01 6.97
C ALA A 104 28.03 12.78 6.99
N LYS A 105 27.13 12.40 6.10
CA LYS A 105 25.78 12.96 5.97
C LYS A 105 24.76 11.88 6.20
N LEU A 106 23.65 12.24 6.85
CA LEU A 106 22.49 11.36 7.00
C LEU A 106 21.35 11.94 6.17
N VAL A 107 20.81 11.12 5.26
CA VAL A 107 19.65 11.48 4.44
C VAL A 107 18.48 10.63 4.90
N LYS A 108 17.37 11.28 5.26
CA LYS A 108 16.13 10.62 5.66
C LYS A 108 15.10 10.86 4.58
N ALA A 109 14.43 9.80 4.14
CA ALA A 109 13.43 9.89 3.09
C ALA A 109 12.30 8.91 3.32
N PHE A 110 11.14 9.21 2.72
CA PHE A 110 10.00 8.28 2.63
C PHE A 110 9.87 7.83 1.19
N VAL A 111 9.91 6.52 0.96
CA VAL A 111 9.91 5.93 -0.37
C VAL A 111 8.94 4.76 -0.42
N PRO A 112 8.08 4.66 -1.45
CA PRO A 112 7.22 3.49 -1.59
C PRO A 112 8.03 2.20 -1.67
N LEU A 113 7.61 1.18 -0.94
CA LEU A 113 8.30 -0.12 -0.93
C LEU A 113 8.44 -0.69 -2.34
N ALA A 114 7.43 -0.51 -3.19
CA ALA A 114 7.44 -0.99 -4.57
C ALA A 114 8.61 -0.46 -5.39
N ASN A 115 9.16 0.68 -5.01
CA ASN A 115 10.26 1.34 -5.72
C ASN A 115 11.63 1.09 -5.07
N MET A 116 11.70 0.22 -4.06
CA MET A 116 12.95 -0.06 -3.31
C MET A 116 13.66 -1.34 -3.76
N PHE A 117 13.14 -2.03 -4.76
CA PHE A 117 13.80 -3.22 -5.27
C PHE A 117 15.18 -2.89 -5.84
N GLY A 118 16.17 -3.69 -5.46
CA GLY A 118 17.55 -3.50 -5.92
C GLY A 118 18.29 -2.33 -5.26
N TYR A 119 17.69 -1.65 -4.30
CA TYR A 119 18.28 -0.46 -3.70
C TYR A 119 19.64 -0.73 -3.04
N THR A 120 19.78 -1.86 -2.35
CA THR A 120 21.04 -2.21 -1.68
C THR A 120 22.20 -2.32 -2.68
N SER A 121 21.95 -2.91 -3.83
CA SER A 121 22.97 -3.00 -4.90
C SER A 121 23.25 -1.63 -5.51
N ASP A 122 22.23 -0.86 -5.76
CA ASP A 122 22.37 0.46 -6.40
C ASP A 122 23.14 1.43 -5.50
N ILE A 123 22.83 1.45 -4.20
CA ILE A 123 23.54 2.32 -3.26
C ILE A 123 25.01 1.94 -3.11
N ARG A 124 25.34 0.65 -3.16
CA ARG A 124 26.73 0.20 -3.16
C ARG A 124 27.47 0.66 -4.42
N SER A 125 26.84 0.52 -5.58
CA SER A 125 27.44 0.93 -6.83
C SER A 125 27.70 2.43 -6.88
N MET A 126 26.72 3.25 -6.50
CA MET A 126 26.89 4.71 -6.59
C MET A 126 27.77 5.30 -5.51
N SER A 127 28.02 4.60 -4.43
CA SER A 127 28.83 5.08 -3.30
C SER A 127 30.16 4.36 -3.15
N GLN A 128 30.51 3.48 -4.10
CA GLN A 128 31.72 2.67 -4.01
C GLN A 128 31.79 1.85 -2.70
N GLY A 129 30.63 1.39 -2.25
CA GLY A 129 30.51 0.60 -1.03
C GLY A 129 30.58 1.41 0.28
N ARG A 130 30.63 2.74 0.19
CA ARG A 130 30.87 3.59 1.37
C ARG A 130 29.60 4.10 2.05
N ALA A 131 28.44 4.01 1.40
CA ALA A 131 27.16 4.37 1.99
C ALA A 131 26.48 3.14 2.61
N ALA A 132 25.75 3.37 3.68
CA ALA A 132 24.94 2.36 4.34
C ALA A 132 23.50 2.87 4.49
N SER A 133 22.53 1.97 4.38
CA SER A 133 21.12 2.33 4.49
C SER A 133 20.39 1.41 5.45
N THR A 134 19.37 1.97 6.08
CA THR A 134 18.37 1.22 6.85
C THR A 134 16.99 1.55 6.30
N MET A 135 16.06 0.62 6.43
CA MET A 135 14.71 0.77 5.91
C MET A 135 13.73 0.10 6.85
N GLU A 136 12.66 0.82 7.20
CA GLU A 136 11.57 0.28 8.02
C GLU A 136 10.23 0.79 7.49
N LEU A 137 9.16 0.08 7.77
CA LEU A 137 7.82 0.50 7.39
C LEU A 137 7.42 1.74 8.20
N ALA A 138 7.06 2.83 7.51
CA ALA A 138 6.54 4.04 8.15
C ALA A 138 5.02 4.00 8.28
N GLN A 139 4.32 3.99 7.15
CA GLN A 139 2.87 3.95 7.08
C GLN A 139 2.40 3.50 5.70
N TYR A 140 1.09 3.26 5.56
CA TYR A 140 0.45 3.11 4.27
C TYR A 140 -0.04 4.48 3.82
N GLU A 141 0.11 4.79 2.52
CA GLU A 141 -0.32 6.04 1.92
C GLU A 141 -1.08 5.76 0.63
N GLU A 142 -1.92 6.71 0.22
CA GLU A 142 -2.65 6.60 -1.04
C GLU A 142 -1.68 6.56 -2.23
N VAL A 143 -1.91 5.60 -3.12
CA VAL A 143 -1.16 5.49 -4.36
C VAL A 143 -1.58 6.64 -5.29
N PRO A 144 -0.63 7.38 -5.91
CA PRO A 144 -1.00 8.42 -6.86
C PRO A 144 -1.90 7.89 -7.99
N PRO A 145 -2.86 8.69 -8.49
CA PRO A 145 -3.84 8.22 -9.48
C PRO A 145 -3.26 7.54 -10.71
N ASN A 146 -2.18 8.05 -11.26
CA ASN A 146 -1.52 7.47 -12.43
C ASN A 146 -0.91 6.09 -12.14
N VAL A 147 -0.30 5.94 -10.97
CA VAL A 147 0.28 4.66 -10.54
C VAL A 147 -0.84 3.67 -10.19
N ALA A 148 -1.90 4.13 -9.52
CA ALA A 148 -3.07 3.32 -9.21
C ALA A 148 -3.71 2.75 -10.47
N GLN A 149 -3.84 3.56 -11.52
CA GLN A 149 -4.37 3.14 -12.80
C GLN A 149 -3.57 1.98 -13.40
N GLU A 150 -2.25 2.08 -13.40
CA GLU A 150 -1.38 1.02 -13.88
C GLU A 150 -1.53 -0.28 -13.10
N ILE A 151 -1.65 -0.20 -11.79
CA ILE A 151 -1.84 -1.36 -10.92
C ILE A 151 -3.17 -2.04 -11.23
N ILE A 152 -4.24 -1.27 -11.32
CA ILE A 152 -5.59 -1.78 -11.62
C ILE A 152 -5.60 -2.49 -12.97
N GLU A 153 -5.02 -1.88 -13.99
CA GLU A 153 -4.96 -2.46 -15.34
C GLU A 153 -4.17 -3.77 -15.37
N LYS A 154 -3.04 -3.84 -14.69
CA LYS A 154 -2.24 -5.07 -14.61
C LYS A 154 -2.97 -6.21 -13.90
N ARG A 155 -3.73 -5.91 -12.86
CA ARG A 155 -4.42 -6.93 -12.08
C ARG A 155 -5.77 -7.34 -12.66
N SER A 156 -6.31 -6.60 -13.60
CA SER A 156 -7.54 -6.96 -14.30
C SER A 156 -7.30 -7.92 -15.49
N LYS A 157 -6.05 -8.14 -15.87
CA LYS A 157 -5.62 -9.12 -16.86
C LYS A 157 -5.22 -10.43 -16.17
#